data_3da239c09dfbc11eb3a0ca3250f351fc
#
_entry.id   3da239c09dfbc11eb3a0ca3250f351fc
#
_cell.length_a   1.000
_cell.length_b   1.000
_cell.length_c   1.000
_cell.angle_alpha   90.00
_cell.angle_beta   90.00
_cell.angle_gamma   90.00
#
_symmetry.space_group_name_H-M   'P 1'
#
loop_
_entity.id
_entity.type
_entity.pdbx_description
1 polymer ?
#
loop_
_entity_poly.entity_id
_entity_poly.type
_entity_poly.pdbx_seq_one_letter_code
_entity_poly.pdbx_strand_id
1 'polypeptide(L)'
;MRRLYLLTALWLLTLLLLSRYALAATLQVAPVTLDLDSSQRATAVYLTNSGDTPIHAQIRVYDWTQANGKDVLTPTDDVVSSPAMTALAPGQQQLVRIIVLQPGARPQEQSYRLVIDELPSHLANAAGRNAVHFLLRYSIPVFIAGAHATGSRESDLSCEQTDSPAAIQCYNAGDRHIRLSNLQTLTPEGQVVDTMKGLAGYVLPGQKYVFTLKHTPRRALASLRVFLNENRHASQISLGAASARPSGIAPADANGAR
;
A
#
# COMPACT_ATOMS: atom_id res chain seq x y z
N MET A 1 10.06 -6.76 -57.83
CA MET A 1 10.23 -5.76 -56.78
C MET A 1 8.89 -5.14 -56.34
N ARG A 2 8.09 -4.58 -57.22
CA ARG A 2 6.78 -3.93 -56.88
C ARG A 2 5.80 -4.81 -56.13
N ARG A 3 5.68 -6.11 -56.44
CA ARG A 3 4.79 -7.05 -55.72
C ARG A 3 5.28 -7.34 -54.30
N LEU A 4 6.57 -7.34 -54.04
CA LEU A 4 7.14 -7.56 -52.72
C LEU A 4 6.84 -6.38 -51.77
N TYR A 5 6.95 -5.14 -52.27
CA TYR A 5 6.60 -3.93 -51.52
C TYR A 5 5.09 -3.87 -51.17
N LEU A 6 4.22 -4.34 -52.08
CA LEU A 6 2.77 -4.40 -51.81
C LEU A 6 2.42 -5.43 -50.76
N LEU A 7 3.10 -6.56 -50.75
CA LEU A 7 2.90 -7.60 -49.69
C LEU A 7 3.42 -7.16 -48.35
N THR A 8 4.59 -6.50 -48.27
CA THR A 8 5.12 -5.97 -47.00
C THR A 8 4.28 -4.81 -46.46
N ALA A 9 3.75 -3.95 -47.33
CA ALA A 9 2.85 -2.88 -46.94
C ALA A 9 1.51 -3.41 -46.39
N LEU A 10 0.98 -4.46 -47.02
CA LEU A 10 -0.26 -5.11 -46.55
C LEU A 10 -0.05 -5.80 -45.20
N TRP A 11 1.10 -6.45 -44.98
CA TRP A 11 1.48 -7.07 -43.71
C TRP A 11 1.66 -6.04 -42.60
N LEU A 12 2.30 -4.90 -42.87
CA LEU A 12 2.44 -3.79 -41.92
C LEU A 12 1.08 -3.17 -41.57
N LEU A 13 0.19 -3.04 -42.55
CA LEU A 13 -1.14 -2.49 -42.34
C LEU A 13 -2.00 -3.43 -41.47
N THR A 14 -1.92 -4.76 -41.70
CA THR A 14 -2.62 -5.75 -40.84
C THR A 14 -2.05 -5.79 -39.42
N LEU A 15 -0.74 -5.67 -39.24
CA LEU A 15 -0.11 -5.59 -37.91
C LEU A 15 -0.56 -4.32 -37.15
N LEU A 16 -0.70 -3.20 -37.85
CA LEU A 16 -1.17 -1.93 -37.28
C LEU A 16 -2.65 -1.98 -36.86
N LEU A 17 -3.46 -2.75 -37.59
CA LEU A 17 -4.89 -2.93 -37.28
C LEU A 17 -5.13 -3.91 -36.11
N LEU A 18 -4.21 -4.85 -35.87
CA LEU A 18 -4.29 -5.82 -34.75
C LEU A 18 -3.85 -5.22 -33.40
N SER A 19 -3.16 -4.08 -33.37
CA SER A 19 -2.63 -3.49 -32.13
C SER A 19 -3.66 -2.73 -31.28
N ARG A 20 -4.95 -2.72 -31.63
CA ARG A 20 -5.98 -1.91 -30.95
C ARG A 20 -6.70 -2.60 -29.79
N TYR A 21 -6.38 -3.82 -29.42
CA TYR A 21 -7.09 -4.55 -28.36
C TYR A 21 -6.24 -4.70 -27.08
N ALA A 22 -5.62 -3.60 -26.61
CA ALA A 22 -5.14 -3.58 -25.22
C ALA A 22 -6.36 -3.30 -24.32
N LEU A 23 -6.98 -4.35 -23.78
CA LEU A 23 -7.98 -4.23 -22.71
C LEU A 23 -7.24 -3.72 -21.45
N ALA A 24 -7.30 -2.42 -21.23
CA ALA A 24 -6.84 -1.82 -19.99
C ALA A 24 -7.86 -2.08 -18.87
N ALA A 25 -7.40 -2.04 -17.62
CA ALA A 25 -8.27 -2.07 -16.44
C ALA A 25 -9.43 -1.06 -16.60
N THR A 26 -10.66 -1.49 -16.33
CA THR A 26 -11.85 -0.70 -16.61
C THR A 26 -12.13 0.35 -15.55
N LEU A 27 -11.92 0.03 -14.25
CA LEU A 27 -12.09 0.97 -13.15
C LEU A 27 -10.76 1.71 -12.87
N GLN A 28 -10.77 3.03 -12.96
CA GLN A 28 -9.65 3.89 -12.61
C GLN A 28 -10.00 4.73 -11.37
N VAL A 29 -9.02 4.97 -10.51
CA VAL A 29 -9.18 5.76 -9.29
C VAL A 29 -8.06 6.78 -9.19
N ALA A 30 -8.40 8.04 -8.89
CA ALA A 30 -7.46 9.13 -8.70
C ALA A 30 -7.98 10.12 -7.63
N PRO A 31 -7.11 10.65 -6.75
CA PRO A 31 -5.72 10.26 -6.52
C PRO A 31 -5.58 8.92 -5.80
N VAL A 32 -4.35 8.38 -5.72
CA VAL A 32 -4.04 7.09 -5.06
C VAL A 32 -3.48 7.24 -3.64
N THR A 33 -3.46 8.45 -3.12
CA THR A 33 -3.15 8.81 -1.73
C THR A 33 -3.95 10.05 -1.38
N LEU A 34 -4.48 10.11 -0.16
CA LEU A 34 -5.23 11.26 0.35
C LEU A 34 -4.55 11.76 1.62
N ASP A 35 -4.06 12.99 1.57
CA ASP A 35 -3.46 13.69 2.70
C ASP A 35 -4.33 14.88 3.04
N LEU A 36 -4.80 14.94 4.30
CA LEU A 36 -5.62 16.00 4.82
C LEU A 36 -4.90 16.71 5.96
N ASP A 37 -5.05 18.02 6.01
CA ASP A 37 -4.67 18.81 7.18
C ASP A 37 -5.60 18.53 8.36
N SER A 38 -5.14 18.78 9.59
CA SER A 38 -5.91 18.55 10.82
C SER A 38 -7.24 19.35 10.89
N SER A 39 -7.35 20.46 10.16
CA SER A 39 -8.56 21.30 10.06
C SER A 39 -9.47 20.91 8.91
N GLN A 40 -8.99 20.11 7.97
CA GLN A 40 -9.72 19.74 6.77
C GLN A 40 -10.78 18.69 7.06
N ARG A 41 -12.02 18.96 6.64
CA ARG A 41 -13.17 18.10 6.95
C ARG A 41 -13.58 17.17 5.83
N ALA A 42 -13.05 17.36 4.64
CA ALA A 42 -13.36 16.51 3.50
C ALA A 42 -12.30 16.60 2.42
N THR A 43 -12.19 15.51 1.66
CA THR A 43 -11.46 15.43 0.40
C THR A 43 -12.26 14.61 -0.60
N ALA A 44 -11.74 14.37 -1.79
CA ALA A 44 -12.43 13.60 -2.81
C ALA A 44 -11.49 12.66 -3.58
N VAL A 45 -12.06 11.55 -4.03
CA VAL A 45 -11.48 10.70 -5.08
C VAL A 45 -12.44 10.64 -6.27
N TYR A 46 -11.88 10.42 -7.45
CA TYR A 46 -12.62 10.24 -8.68
C TYR A 46 -12.51 8.79 -9.12
N LEU A 47 -13.65 8.17 -9.38
CA LEU A 47 -13.75 6.86 -9.99
C LEU A 47 -14.15 7.07 -11.44
N THR A 48 -13.42 6.48 -12.37
CA THR A 48 -13.71 6.57 -13.80
C THR A 48 -13.83 5.17 -14.40
N ASN A 49 -14.92 4.93 -15.12
CA ASN A 49 -15.07 3.72 -15.92
C ASN A 49 -14.50 3.99 -17.32
N SER A 50 -13.31 3.46 -17.61
CA SER A 50 -12.70 3.57 -18.94
C SER A 50 -13.06 2.41 -19.89
N GLY A 51 -13.88 1.47 -19.43
CA GLY A 51 -14.37 0.33 -20.21
C GLY A 51 -15.64 0.65 -20.99
N ASP A 52 -16.17 -0.38 -21.65
CA ASP A 52 -17.36 -0.36 -22.50
C ASP A 52 -18.61 -0.97 -21.82
N THR A 53 -18.46 -1.50 -20.62
CA THR A 53 -19.54 -2.08 -19.82
C THR A 53 -19.74 -1.33 -18.51
N PRO A 54 -21.00 -1.28 -17.98
CA PRO A 54 -21.25 -0.66 -16.68
C PRO A 54 -20.51 -1.36 -15.54
N ILE A 55 -19.99 -0.57 -14.59
CA ILE A 55 -19.30 -1.03 -13.39
C ILE A 55 -20.12 -0.64 -12.17
N HIS A 56 -20.21 -1.55 -11.20
CA HIS A 56 -20.71 -1.27 -9.86
C HIS A 56 -19.54 -1.28 -8.88
N ALA A 57 -19.42 -0.24 -8.06
CA ALA A 57 -18.36 -0.12 -7.06
C ALA A 57 -18.94 0.08 -5.66
N GLN A 58 -18.34 -0.58 -4.66
CA GLN A 58 -18.57 -0.37 -3.24
C GLN A 58 -17.37 0.34 -2.64
N ILE A 59 -17.62 1.39 -1.86
CA ILE A 59 -16.60 2.24 -1.26
C ILE A 59 -16.76 2.18 0.26
N ARG A 60 -15.68 1.83 0.96
CA ARG A 60 -15.64 1.70 2.42
C ARG A 60 -14.38 2.32 2.98
N VAL A 61 -14.47 2.92 4.17
CA VAL A 61 -13.33 3.44 4.91
C VAL A 61 -13.11 2.56 6.13
N TYR A 62 -11.84 2.28 6.44
CA TYR A 62 -11.42 1.54 7.62
C TYR A 62 -10.39 2.35 8.39
N ASP A 63 -10.45 2.32 9.70
CA ASP A 63 -9.33 2.70 10.55
C ASP A 63 -8.16 1.77 10.28
N TRP A 64 -6.96 2.32 10.14
CA TRP A 64 -5.77 1.58 9.80
C TRP A 64 -4.71 1.73 10.87
N THR A 65 -4.42 0.63 11.53
CA THR A 65 -3.38 0.50 12.54
C THR A 65 -2.40 -0.62 12.18
N GLN A 66 -1.32 -0.72 12.92
CA GLN A 66 -0.35 -1.82 12.77
C GLN A 66 -0.16 -2.51 14.12
N ALA A 67 -0.46 -3.80 14.17
CA ALA A 67 -0.30 -4.63 15.36
C ALA A 67 0.42 -5.94 15.01
N ASN A 68 1.31 -6.39 15.88
CA ASN A 68 2.12 -7.59 15.65
C ASN A 68 2.88 -7.56 14.31
N GLY A 69 3.32 -6.37 13.88
CA GLY A 69 4.06 -6.16 12.65
C GLY A 69 3.24 -6.24 11.35
N LYS A 70 1.92 -6.17 11.44
CA LYS A 70 1.00 -6.28 10.29
C LYS A 70 -0.03 -5.15 10.30
N ASP A 71 -0.53 -4.82 9.11
CA ASP A 71 -1.67 -3.92 8.97
C ASP A 71 -2.95 -4.56 9.55
N VAL A 72 -3.69 -3.77 10.30
CA VAL A 72 -5.00 -4.11 10.86
C VAL A 72 -6.00 -3.06 10.40
N LEU A 73 -7.08 -3.52 9.77
CA LEU A 73 -8.16 -2.67 9.29
C LEU A 73 -9.42 -2.97 10.10
N THR A 74 -9.95 -1.95 10.78
CA THR A 74 -11.18 -2.04 11.56
C THR A 74 -12.25 -1.11 11.00
N PRO A 75 -13.54 -1.50 10.99
CA PRO A 75 -14.60 -0.58 10.62
C PRO A 75 -14.55 0.70 11.46
N THR A 76 -14.86 1.84 10.84
CA THR A 76 -14.85 3.15 11.52
C THR A 76 -16.03 3.99 11.06
N ASP A 77 -16.51 4.84 11.98
CA ASP A 77 -17.47 5.90 11.68
C ASP A 77 -16.83 7.28 11.75
N ASP A 78 -15.54 7.40 12.04
CA ASP A 78 -14.82 8.69 12.12
C ASP A 78 -14.67 9.33 10.74
N VAL A 79 -14.48 8.49 9.71
CA VAL A 79 -14.31 8.90 8.31
C VAL A 79 -15.21 8.06 7.44
N VAL A 80 -16.03 8.71 6.62
CA VAL A 80 -17.01 8.04 5.77
C VAL A 80 -16.86 8.44 4.30
N SER A 81 -17.35 7.60 3.41
CA SER A 81 -17.42 7.86 1.97
C SER A 81 -18.84 8.18 1.51
N SER A 82 -19.01 9.11 0.59
CA SER A 82 -20.30 9.45 0.00
C SER A 82 -20.16 9.71 -1.52
N PRO A 83 -20.83 8.92 -2.36
CA PRO A 83 -21.67 7.76 -2.03
C PRO A 83 -20.84 6.54 -1.58
N ALA A 84 -21.45 5.64 -0.79
CA ALA A 84 -20.84 4.37 -0.37
C ALA A 84 -20.94 3.28 -1.45
N MET A 85 -21.84 3.45 -2.41
CA MET A 85 -22.01 2.60 -3.60
C MET A 85 -22.33 3.46 -4.80
N THR A 86 -21.84 3.06 -5.97
CA THR A 86 -22.12 3.75 -7.23
C THR A 86 -22.16 2.78 -8.40
N ALA A 87 -22.94 3.16 -9.43
CA ALA A 87 -22.90 2.54 -10.74
C ALA A 87 -22.31 3.55 -11.73
N LEU A 88 -21.37 3.11 -12.55
CA LEU A 88 -20.67 3.92 -13.53
C LEU A 88 -20.95 3.37 -14.93
N ALA A 89 -21.65 4.13 -15.75
CA ALA A 89 -21.77 3.82 -17.17
C ALA A 89 -20.41 3.92 -17.89
N PRO A 90 -20.26 3.33 -19.08
CA PRO A 90 -19.05 3.50 -19.89
C PRO A 90 -18.66 4.98 -20.05
N GLY A 91 -17.38 5.29 -19.80
CA GLY A 91 -16.85 6.66 -19.88
C GLY A 91 -17.26 7.59 -18.74
N GLN A 92 -18.10 7.15 -17.81
CA GLN A 92 -18.57 7.98 -16.70
C GLN A 92 -17.51 8.14 -15.63
N GLN A 93 -17.47 9.34 -15.04
CA GLN A 93 -16.71 9.66 -13.84
C GLN A 93 -17.66 10.00 -12.68
N GLN A 94 -17.33 9.48 -11.49
CA GLN A 94 -18.02 9.75 -10.23
C GLN A 94 -17.07 10.35 -9.21
N LEU A 95 -17.43 11.48 -8.65
CA LEU A 95 -16.77 12.03 -7.48
C LEU A 95 -17.31 11.34 -6.22
N VAL A 96 -16.41 10.82 -5.39
CA VAL A 96 -16.69 10.27 -4.06
C VAL A 96 -16.03 11.16 -3.03
N ARG A 97 -16.83 11.73 -2.13
CA ARG A 97 -16.34 12.54 -1.00
C ARG A 97 -15.91 11.63 0.15
N ILE A 98 -14.78 11.93 0.73
CA ILE A 98 -14.29 11.33 1.97
C ILE A 98 -14.45 12.40 3.04
N ILE A 99 -15.29 12.14 4.04
CA ILE A 99 -15.77 13.13 5.02
C ILE A 99 -15.29 12.72 6.40
N VAL A 100 -14.61 13.63 7.10
CA VAL A 100 -14.19 13.46 8.49
C VAL A 100 -15.33 13.93 9.38
N LEU A 101 -16.00 13.01 10.08
CA LEU A 101 -17.16 13.31 10.91
C LEU A 101 -16.78 13.93 12.26
N GLN A 102 -15.63 13.54 12.80
CA GLN A 102 -15.10 14.08 14.06
C GLN A 102 -13.76 14.77 13.81
N PRO A 103 -13.77 15.96 13.19
CA PRO A 103 -12.57 16.74 13.03
C PRO A 103 -12.11 17.24 14.41
N GLY A 104 -10.85 17.07 14.71
CA GLY A 104 -10.26 17.52 15.97
C GLY A 104 -8.75 17.39 15.90
N ALA A 105 -8.08 18.33 16.59
CA ALA A 105 -6.64 18.29 16.69
C ALA A 105 -6.21 17.08 17.54
N ARG A 106 -5.79 16.00 16.89
CA ARG A 106 -5.16 14.86 17.56
C ARG A 106 -3.66 15.05 17.58
N PRO A 107 -2.93 14.54 18.60
CA PRO A 107 -1.49 14.79 18.71
C PRO A 107 -0.71 14.23 17.50
N GLN A 108 -1.09 13.03 17.04
CA GLN A 108 -0.44 12.31 15.96
C GLN A 108 -1.36 12.21 14.73
N GLU A 109 -0.78 11.92 13.58
CA GLU A 109 -1.49 11.60 12.36
C GLU A 109 -2.40 10.39 12.55
N GLN A 110 -3.57 10.46 11.92
CA GLN A 110 -4.52 9.37 11.85
C GLN A 110 -4.47 8.73 10.49
N SER A 111 -4.50 7.43 10.46
CA SER A 111 -4.35 6.65 9.26
C SER A 111 -5.61 5.83 8.99
N TYR A 112 -6.10 5.90 7.75
CA TYR A 112 -7.26 5.14 7.29
C TYR A 112 -6.95 4.46 5.95
N ARG A 113 -7.76 3.46 5.61
CA ARG A 113 -7.76 2.83 4.27
C ARG A 113 -9.11 3.02 3.62
N LEU A 114 -9.11 3.69 2.48
CA LEU A 114 -10.23 3.73 1.57
C LEU A 114 -10.15 2.50 0.67
N VAL A 115 -11.12 1.59 0.81
CA VAL A 115 -11.23 0.37 0.02
C VAL A 115 -12.34 0.55 -0.99
N ILE A 116 -12.02 0.37 -2.27
CA ILE A 116 -12.96 0.45 -3.37
C ILE A 116 -12.98 -0.92 -4.05
N ASP A 117 -14.10 -1.60 -3.95
CA ASP A 117 -14.32 -2.93 -4.53
C ASP A 117 -15.22 -2.81 -5.76
N GLU A 118 -14.76 -3.32 -6.89
CA GLU A 118 -15.61 -3.58 -8.03
C GLU A 118 -16.51 -4.79 -7.72
N LEU A 119 -17.80 -4.64 -7.94
CA LEU A 119 -18.78 -5.68 -7.67
C LEU A 119 -19.08 -6.51 -8.94
N PRO A 120 -19.32 -7.83 -8.81
CA PRO A 120 -19.70 -8.67 -9.92
C PRO A 120 -20.96 -8.15 -10.62
N SER A 121 -20.93 -8.03 -11.95
CA SER A 121 -22.12 -7.75 -12.73
C SER A 121 -22.85 -9.05 -13.07
N HIS A 122 -24.19 -9.05 -13.04
CA HIS A 122 -24.98 -10.21 -13.49
C HIS A 122 -24.77 -10.54 -14.98
N LEU A 123 -24.31 -9.58 -15.78
CA LEU A 123 -23.99 -9.75 -17.20
C LEU A 123 -22.70 -10.57 -17.42
N ALA A 124 -21.78 -10.59 -16.45
CA ALA A 124 -20.57 -11.40 -16.52
C ALA A 124 -20.88 -12.92 -16.56
N ASN A 125 -22.01 -13.33 -15.99
CA ASN A 125 -22.46 -14.74 -16.02
C ASN A 125 -23.06 -15.16 -17.37
N ALA A 126 -23.39 -14.23 -18.25
CA ALA A 126 -23.96 -14.49 -19.57
C ALA A 126 -22.91 -14.62 -20.68
N ALA A 127 -21.72 -14.08 -20.50
CA ALA A 127 -20.59 -14.27 -21.41
C ALA A 127 -19.98 -15.65 -21.14
N GLY A 128 -20.18 -16.57 -22.06
CA GLY A 128 -19.89 -18.01 -22.05
C GLY A 128 -18.82 -18.54 -21.10
N ARG A 129 -18.87 -19.81 -20.78
CA ARG A 129 -18.11 -20.55 -19.76
C ARG A 129 -16.56 -20.43 -19.79
N ASN A 130 -15.97 -19.67 -20.73
CA ASN A 130 -14.51 -19.57 -20.93
C ASN A 130 -13.96 -18.15 -20.74
N ALA A 131 -14.71 -17.20 -20.15
CA ALA A 131 -14.24 -15.84 -19.89
C ALA A 131 -13.68 -15.74 -18.46
N VAL A 132 -12.48 -15.16 -18.32
CA VAL A 132 -11.91 -14.81 -17.01
C VAL A 132 -12.28 -13.35 -16.73
N HIS A 133 -12.99 -13.12 -15.62
CA HIS A 133 -13.36 -11.80 -15.16
C HIS A 133 -12.47 -11.41 -13.98
N PHE A 134 -11.76 -10.28 -14.10
CA PHE A 134 -10.99 -9.69 -13.01
C PHE A 134 -11.85 -8.62 -12.32
N LEU A 135 -12.05 -8.76 -11.02
CA LEU A 135 -12.65 -7.72 -10.20
C LEU A 135 -11.52 -6.94 -9.51
N LEU A 136 -11.56 -5.64 -9.63
CA LEU A 136 -10.53 -4.77 -9.07
C LEU A 136 -10.87 -4.39 -7.63
N ARG A 137 -9.83 -4.39 -6.79
CA ARG A 137 -9.85 -3.81 -5.44
C ARG A 137 -8.75 -2.80 -5.31
N TYR A 138 -9.10 -1.57 -5.00
CA TYR A 138 -8.16 -0.52 -4.61
C TYR A 138 -8.13 -0.39 -3.09
N SER A 139 -6.92 -0.20 -2.52
CA SER A 139 -6.72 0.11 -1.11
C SER A 139 -5.84 1.35 -1.04
N ILE A 140 -6.48 2.50 -0.82
CA ILE A 140 -5.87 3.81 -0.89
C ILE A 140 -5.64 4.33 0.52
N PRO A 141 -4.43 4.75 0.90
CA PRO A 141 -4.18 5.36 2.19
C PRO A 141 -4.83 6.73 2.27
N VAL A 142 -5.39 7.02 3.44
CA VAL A 142 -5.93 8.32 3.82
C VAL A 142 -5.27 8.73 5.11
N PHE A 143 -4.57 9.86 5.11
CA PHE A 143 -3.87 10.38 6.27
C PHE A 143 -4.46 11.72 6.66
N ILE A 144 -4.71 11.90 7.96
CA ILE A 144 -5.16 13.17 8.54
C ILE A 144 -4.07 13.63 9.49
N ALA A 145 -3.44 14.74 9.18
CA ALA A 145 -2.31 15.26 9.95
C ALA A 145 -2.68 15.53 11.41
N GLY A 146 -1.77 15.26 12.33
CA GLY A 146 -1.87 15.67 13.73
C GLY A 146 -1.73 17.19 13.87
N ALA A 147 -2.19 17.73 15.01
CA ALA A 147 -2.18 19.17 15.27
C ALA A 147 -0.78 19.81 15.27
N HIS A 148 0.22 19.04 15.64
CA HIS A 148 1.61 19.48 15.79
C HIS A 148 2.58 18.68 14.90
N ALA A 149 2.06 18.07 13.85
CA ALA A 149 2.87 17.22 12.98
C ALA A 149 4.05 18.00 12.37
N THR A 150 5.27 17.63 12.76
CA THR A 150 6.50 18.29 12.30
C THR A 150 7.04 17.70 11.00
N GLY A 151 6.36 16.70 10.46
CA GLY A 151 6.81 15.91 9.32
C GLY A 151 7.62 14.69 9.75
N SER A 152 7.70 13.68 8.88
CA SER A 152 8.49 12.49 9.13
C SER A 152 9.96 12.73 8.78
N ARG A 153 10.88 12.31 9.65
CA ARG A 153 12.32 12.39 9.48
C ARG A 153 12.92 11.00 9.33
N GLU A 154 14.06 10.91 8.68
CA GLU A 154 14.81 9.65 8.61
C GLU A 154 15.18 9.11 10.01
N SER A 155 15.53 10.01 10.93
CA SER A 155 15.85 9.67 12.33
C SER A 155 14.69 9.06 13.12
N ASP A 156 13.46 9.22 12.65
CA ASP A 156 12.27 8.66 13.30
C ASP A 156 12.08 7.17 13.00
N LEU A 157 12.78 6.66 11.96
CA LEU A 157 12.72 5.27 11.55
C LEU A 157 13.89 4.47 12.10
N SER A 158 13.61 3.44 12.88
CA SER A 158 14.58 2.44 13.31
C SER A 158 14.16 1.06 12.82
N CYS A 159 15.12 0.27 12.35
CA CYS A 159 14.84 -1.07 11.84
C CYS A 159 15.79 -2.09 12.44
N GLU A 160 15.31 -3.29 12.70
CA GLU A 160 16.07 -4.41 13.23
C GLU A 160 15.72 -5.70 12.50
N GLN A 161 16.65 -6.62 12.42
CA GLN A 161 16.36 -7.96 11.93
C GLN A 161 15.64 -8.73 13.04
N THR A 162 14.57 -9.44 12.71
CA THR A 162 13.82 -10.25 13.70
C THR A 162 14.49 -11.61 13.91
N ASP A 163 13.95 -12.41 14.85
CA ASP A 163 14.38 -13.82 15.03
C ASP A 163 14.22 -14.64 13.74
N SER A 164 13.29 -14.25 12.86
CA SER A 164 13.21 -14.80 11.51
C SER A 164 14.22 -14.09 10.60
N PRO A 165 15.19 -14.81 10.04
CA PRO A 165 16.22 -14.18 9.18
C PRO A 165 15.64 -13.53 7.91
N ALA A 166 14.42 -13.92 7.51
CA ALA A 166 13.74 -13.38 6.33
C ALA A 166 12.76 -12.24 6.70
N ALA A 167 12.89 -11.62 7.88
CA ALA A 167 12.01 -10.55 8.31
C ALA A 167 12.77 -9.40 8.99
N ILE A 168 12.36 -8.17 8.64
CA ILE A 168 12.89 -6.94 9.20
C ILE A 168 11.75 -6.19 9.84
N GLN A 169 11.85 -5.87 11.10
CA GLN A 169 10.90 -5.03 11.82
C GLN A 169 11.39 -3.60 11.82
N CYS A 170 10.53 -2.68 11.40
CA CYS A 170 10.79 -1.25 11.49
C CYS A 170 9.80 -0.61 12.46
N TYR A 171 10.26 0.37 13.23
CA TYR A 171 9.49 1.18 14.16
C TYR A 171 9.61 2.65 13.76
N ASN A 172 8.50 3.36 13.80
CA ASN A 172 8.42 4.80 13.54
C ASN A 172 8.14 5.53 14.85
N ALA A 173 9.13 6.27 15.34
CA ALA A 173 9.01 7.09 16.57
C ALA A 173 8.41 8.49 16.30
N GLY A 174 8.17 8.84 15.04
CA GLY A 174 7.64 10.14 14.63
C GLY A 174 6.12 10.27 14.81
N ASP A 175 5.61 11.41 14.41
CA ASP A 175 4.20 11.80 14.50
C ASP A 175 3.44 11.65 13.16
N ARG A 176 4.13 11.26 12.09
CA ARG A 176 3.59 11.00 10.75
C ARG A 176 4.07 9.65 10.21
N HIS A 177 3.29 9.08 9.30
CA HIS A 177 3.68 7.85 8.61
C HIS A 177 5.00 8.02 7.84
N ILE A 178 5.72 6.93 7.69
CA ILE A 178 6.88 6.83 6.81
C ILE A 178 6.55 5.80 5.73
N ARG A 179 6.56 6.26 4.47
CA ARG A 179 6.42 5.40 3.30
C ARG A 179 7.80 4.90 2.86
N LEU A 180 7.94 3.59 2.69
CA LEU A 180 9.16 2.95 2.22
C LEU A 180 8.94 2.43 0.79
N SER A 181 9.85 2.79 -0.10
CA SER A 181 9.83 2.29 -1.49
C SER A 181 11.21 1.89 -1.98
N ASN A 182 11.25 0.94 -2.94
CA ASN A 182 12.47 0.38 -3.49
C ASN A 182 13.47 -0.08 -2.41
N LEU A 183 12.94 -0.79 -1.39
CA LEU A 183 13.73 -1.26 -0.25
C LEU A 183 14.72 -2.34 -0.68
N GLN A 184 15.99 -2.13 -0.38
CA GLN A 184 17.08 -3.09 -0.58
C GLN A 184 17.71 -3.42 0.77
N THR A 185 18.02 -4.70 0.99
CA THR A 185 18.80 -5.16 2.14
C THR A 185 20.25 -5.33 1.73
N LEU A 186 21.18 -4.88 2.58
CA LEU A 186 22.61 -4.90 2.28
C LEU A 186 23.41 -5.66 3.36
N THR A 187 24.46 -6.36 2.92
CA THR A 187 25.49 -6.92 3.81
C THR A 187 26.41 -5.83 4.34
N PRO A 188 27.29 -6.12 5.33
CA PRO A 188 28.32 -5.19 5.78
C PRO A 188 29.23 -4.68 4.65
N GLU A 189 29.47 -5.49 3.62
CA GLU A 189 30.28 -5.12 2.45
C GLU A 189 29.48 -4.32 1.39
N GLY A 190 28.20 -3.99 1.67
CA GLY A 190 27.35 -3.21 0.78
C GLY A 190 26.74 -4.02 -0.37
N GLN A 191 26.81 -5.34 -0.34
CA GLN A 191 26.19 -6.19 -1.36
C GLN A 191 24.67 -6.28 -1.16
N VAL A 192 23.90 -6.12 -2.23
CA VAL A 192 22.45 -6.26 -2.18
C VAL A 192 22.06 -7.73 -2.06
N VAL A 193 21.26 -8.06 -1.05
CA VAL A 193 20.77 -9.42 -0.78
C VAL A 193 19.36 -9.62 -1.30
N ASP A 194 18.46 -8.67 -1.05
CA ASP A 194 17.09 -8.70 -1.54
C ASP A 194 16.62 -7.29 -1.94
N THR A 195 15.60 -7.24 -2.81
CA THR A 195 15.02 -6.00 -3.31
C THR A 195 13.50 -6.08 -3.40
N MET A 196 12.80 -5.18 -2.72
CA MET A 196 11.38 -4.92 -2.88
C MET A 196 11.21 -3.70 -3.79
N LYS A 197 10.92 -3.93 -5.07
CA LYS A 197 10.69 -2.85 -6.06
C LYS A 197 9.33 -2.19 -5.84
N GLY A 198 9.26 -0.87 -6.09
CA GLY A 198 8.06 -0.07 -5.90
C GLY A 198 7.75 0.17 -4.43
N LEU A 199 6.48 0.25 -4.08
CA LEU A 199 6.03 0.44 -2.69
C LEU A 199 6.33 -0.83 -1.88
N ALA A 200 7.19 -0.72 -0.87
CA ALA A 200 7.45 -1.79 0.10
C ALA A 200 6.38 -1.79 1.21
N GLY A 201 5.97 -0.62 1.67
CA GLY A 201 4.95 -0.46 2.71
C GLY A 201 5.04 0.87 3.43
N TYR A 202 4.34 0.95 4.54
CA TYR A 202 4.29 2.11 5.44
C TYR A 202 4.63 1.67 6.85
N VAL A 203 5.22 2.57 7.64
CA VAL A 203 5.31 2.43 9.09
C VAL A 203 4.57 3.60 9.72
N LEU A 204 3.46 3.31 10.39
CA LEU A 204 2.57 4.31 10.97
C LEU A 204 3.16 4.92 12.25
N PRO A 205 2.75 6.13 12.67
CA PRO A 205 3.27 6.81 13.84
C PRO A 205 3.17 5.95 15.11
N GLY A 206 4.28 5.81 15.84
CA GLY A 206 4.34 5.03 17.08
C GLY A 206 4.16 3.54 16.91
N GLN A 207 4.19 3.01 15.68
CA GLN A 207 3.87 1.61 15.41
C GLN A 207 5.03 0.85 14.77
N LYS A 208 4.91 -0.48 14.77
CA LYS A 208 5.88 -1.41 14.20
C LYS A 208 5.29 -2.14 13.01
N TYR A 209 6.10 -2.28 11.95
CA TYR A 209 5.74 -3.06 10.78
C TYR A 209 6.84 -4.04 10.40
N VAL A 210 6.47 -5.24 9.95
CA VAL A 210 7.42 -6.29 9.57
C VAL A 210 7.42 -6.46 8.06
N PHE A 211 8.57 -6.19 7.45
CA PHE A 211 8.84 -6.44 6.05
C PHE A 211 9.37 -7.86 5.88
N THR A 212 8.65 -8.69 5.12
CA THR A 212 9.08 -10.06 4.81
C THR A 212 9.89 -10.06 3.52
N LEU A 213 11.12 -10.55 3.60
CA LEU A 213 12.03 -10.67 2.46
C LEU A 213 11.59 -11.85 1.57
N LYS A 214 11.84 -11.74 0.28
CA LYS A 214 11.55 -12.81 -0.69
C LYS A 214 12.47 -14.01 -0.51
N HIS A 215 13.70 -13.75 -0.08
CA HIS A 215 14.71 -14.78 0.10
C HIS A 215 15.26 -14.72 1.53
N THR A 216 15.48 -15.88 2.13
CA THR A 216 16.17 -15.95 3.42
C THR A 216 17.65 -15.59 3.22
N PRO A 217 18.15 -14.53 3.87
CA PRO A 217 19.54 -14.13 3.77
C PRO A 217 20.47 -15.25 4.26
N ARG A 218 21.49 -15.55 3.48
CA ARG A 218 22.58 -16.50 3.88
C ARG A 218 23.72 -15.79 4.62
N ARG A 219 23.73 -14.47 4.63
CA ARG A 219 24.72 -13.59 5.26
C ARG A 219 24.02 -12.63 6.19
N ALA A 220 24.75 -12.14 7.19
CA ALA A 220 24.24 -11.08 8.06
C ALA A 220 23.88 -9.84 7.25
N LEU A 221 22.75 -9.22 7.59
CA LEU A 221 22.33 -7.94 7.04
C LEU A 221 22.87 -6.82 7.94
N ALA A 222 23.32 -5.72 7.34
CA ALA A 222 23.86 -4.57 8.07
C ALA A 222 22.99 -3.32 7.94
N SER A 223 22.36 -3.12 6.78
CA SER A 223 21.57 -1.92 6.53
C SER A 223 20.50 -2.13 5.49
N LEU A 224 19.57 -1.16 5.45
CA LEU A 224 18.59 -0.98 4.39
C LEU A 224 18.98 0.23 3.56
N ARG A 225 18.83 0.13 2.24
CA ARG A 225 18.80 1.27 1.32
C ARG A 225 17.38 1.43 0.83
N VAL A 226 16.75 2.59 1.05
CA VAL A 226 15.32 2.76 0.83
C VAL A 226 15.00 4.21 0.52
N PHE A 227 14.02 4.46 -0.34
CA PHE A 227 13.45 5.80 -0.51
C PHE A 227 12.35 6.01 0.50
N LEU A 228 12.49 7.07 1.29
CA LEU A 228 11.51 7.45 2.31
C LEU A 228 10.60 8.55 1.75
N ASN A 229 9.30 8.38 1.89
CA ASN A 229 8.29 9.33 1.43
C ASN A 229 8.50 9.78 -0.02
N GLU A 230 8.54 11.11 -0.25
CA GLU A 230 8.80 11.73 -1.56
C GLU A 230 10.29 12.06 -1.81
N ASN A 231 11.20 11.54 -0.99
CA ASN A 231 12.62 11.84 -1.12
C ASN A 231 13.16 11.35 -2.47
N ARG A 232 13.96 12.18 -3.11
CA ARG A 232 14.61 11.87 -4.40
C ARG A 232 15.87 11.02 -4.26
N HIS A 233 16.40 10.91 -3.04
CA HIS A 233 17.60 10.15 -2.71
C HIS A 233 17.24 9.02 -1.76
N ALA A 234 17.90 7.90 -1.94
CA ALA A 234 17.75 6.77 -1.03
C ALA A 234 18.49 7.06 0.28
N SER A 235 17.82 6.78 1.39
CA SER A 235 18.39 6.77 2.73
C SER A 235 19.03 5.42 3.03
N GLN A 236 20.04 5.40 3.88
CA GLN A 236 20.64 4.17 4.38
C GLN A 236 20.38 4.04 5.88
N ILE A 237 19.55 3.09 6.25
CA ILE A 237 19.16 2.82 7.62
C ILE A 237 19.97 1.63 8.14
N SER A 238 20.77 1.83 9.19
CA SER A 238 21.50 0.73 9.85
C SER A 238 20.52 -0.21 10.54
N LEU A 239 20.74 -1.52 10.39
CA LEU A 239 19.96 -2.51 11.12
C LEU A 239 20.53 -2.68 12.53
N GLY A 240 19.68 -2.49 13.53
CA GLY A 240 19.98 -2.87 14.90
C GLY A 240 20.11 -4.40 15.03
N ALA A 241 20.93 -4.85 15.98
CA ALA A 241 20.91 -6.26 16.38
C ALA A 241 19.52 -6.58 16.96
N ALA A 242 18.98 -7.76 16.63
CA ALA A 242 17.74 -8.23 17.23
C ALA A 242 17.85 -8.10 18.76
N SER A 243 16.93 -7.38 19.39
CA SER A 243 16.91 -7.24 20.84
C SER A 243 16.75 -8.63 21.44
N ALA A 244 17.84 -9.16 22.02
CA ALA A 244 17.78 -10.41 22.77
C ALA A 244 16.69 -10.25 23.83
N ARG A 245 15.66 -11.09 23.79
CA ARG A 245 14.70 -11.19 24.89
C ARG A 245 15.51 -11.39 26.17
N PRO A 246 15.22 -10.68 27.27
CA PRO A 246 15.79 -11.05 28.54
C PRO A 246 15.37 -12.51 28.79
N SER A 247 16.34 -13.39 28.69
CA SER A 247 16.18 -14.79 29.04
C SER A 247 16.00 -14.88 30.57
N GLY A 248 14.83 -15.39 31.00
CA GLY A 248 14.75 -16.06 32.27
C GLY A 248 14.17 -15.26 33.42
N ILE A 249 12.87 -15.43 33.61
CA ILE A 249 12.40 -15.68 34.97
C ILE A 249 12.56 -17.21 35.17
N ALA A 250 13.59 -17.60 35.88
CA ALA A 250 13.71 -18.95 36.39
C ALA A 250 12.46 -19.25 37.25
N PRO A 251 11.88 -20.45 37.16
CA PRO A 251 10.81 -20.83 38.09
C PRO A 251 11.38 -20.82 39.50
N ALA A 252 10.77 -20.05 40.38
CA ALA A 252 11.04 -20.11 41.81
C ALA A 252 10.75 -21.53 42.27
N ASP A 253 11.80 -22.22 42.75
CA ASP A 253 11.72 -23.51 43.38
C ASP A 253 10.72 -23.47 44.55
N ALA A 254 9.60 -24.15 44.34
CA ALA A 254 8.72 -24.53 45.43
C ALA A 254 9.34 -25.72 46.16
N ASN A 255 10.26 -25.45 47.06
CA ASN A 255 10.66 -26.48 48.03
C ASN A 255 10.99 -25.82 49.39
N GLY A 256 10.27 -26.23 50.41
CA GLY A 256 10.53 -25.84 51.81
C GLY A 256 9.27 -25.88 52.64
N ALA A 257 8.77 -27.02 52.93
CA ALA A 257 9.00 -27.78 54.13
C ALA A 257 8.21 -27.34 55.39
N ARG A 258 7.42 -28.25 55.81
CA ARG A 258 6.95 -28.55 57.18
C ARG A 258 5.92 -27.66 57.83
#